data_e7d8bbac51594df9a7c7c14d26ccb835
#
_entry.id   e7d8bbac51594df9a7c7c14d26ccb835
#
_cell.length_a   1.000
_cell.length_b   1.000
_cell.length_c   1.000
_cell.angle_alpha   90.00
_cell.angle_beta   90.00
_cell.angle_gamma   90.00
#
_symmetry.space_group_name_H-M   'P 1'
#
loop_
_entity.id
_entity.type
_entity.pdbx_description
1 polymer ?
#
loop_
_entity_poly.entity_id
_entity_poly.type
_entity_poly.pdbx_seq_one_letter_code
_entity_poly.pdbx_strand_id
1 'polypeptide(L)'
;ARMVTSATPRFAMQLAHKYGEGSAIRVREDLRLNHNRVIAKAYVQTVADAVAAVAMVKEEQWSYQVPDLEADVTTIGVGIDGTARLMCQDGWREAMVGTISLYDQVGERLHTTYIGATPEYGKNTFFKRMSAEIAKVSASFPTAMKVGVADGAKTNWSFLTQHTERQILDFYHAAEYLTNVADAQFARDLKARKQWLNDACSHLKHHPLGPQILIEQMQNFLTSQKLAAPRDKIKAALTYFKNQQSLMKYAEHFEQNLPLGTSVTEAACKTIVKQRLCCSGMKWKEAGAAVVLSLRTLSHSIGRWEQFWSKIDQYGFPVAA
;
A
#
# COMPACT_ATOMS: atom_id res chain seq x y z
N ALA A 1 12.22 30.12 16.74
CA ALA A 1 11.98 29.19 15.63
C ALA A 1 12.61 29.74 14.35
N ARG A 2 13.54 29.00 13.73
CA ARG A 2 14.13 29.41 12.45
C ARG A 2 13.13 29.14 11.34
N MET A 3 12.96 30.12 10.45
CA MET A 3 12.02 30.03 9.33
C MET A 3 12.47 29.03 8.26
N VAL A 4 11.54 28.23 7.77
CA VAL A 4 11.76 27.41 6.58
C VAL A 4 11.66 28.33 5.38
N THR A 5 12.79 28.69 4.76
CA THR A 5 12.80 29.51 3.54
C THR A 5 11.80 30.68 3.61
N SER A 6 11.92 31.59 4.56
CA SER A 6 11.00 32.72 4.77
C SER A 6 9.55 32.40 5.19
N ALA A 7 9.20 31.12 5.44
CA ALA A 7 7.91 30.73 6.01
C ALA A 7 8.03 30.45 7.51
N THR A 8 7.04 30.86 8.31
CA THR A 8 6.94 30.39 9.69
C THR A 8 6.65 28.88 9.70
N PRO A 9 7.07 28.12 10.75
CA PRO A 9 6.80 26.68 10.82
C PRO A 9 5.32 26.33 10.60
N ARG A 10 4.40 27.07 11.21
CA ARG A 10 2.96 26.85 11.03
C ARG A 10 2.49 27.06 9.58
N PHE A 11 3.04 28.06 8.89
CA PHE A 11 2.67 28.31 7.49
C PHE A 11 3.32 27.26 6.56
N ALA A 12 4.56 26.86 6.83
CA ALA A 12 5.22 25.79 6.12
C ALA A 12 4.47 24.46 6.27
N MET A 13 3.99 24.14 7.48
CA MET A 13 3.14 23.00 7.76
C MET A 13 1.88 23.02 6.89
N GLN A 14 1.16 24.12 6.85
CA GLN A 14 -0.05 24.27 6.05
C GLN A 14 0.22 24.15 4.55
N LEU A 15 1.30 24.78 4.06
CA LEU A 15 1.68 24.71 2.63
C LEU A 15 2.07 23.30 2.22
N ALA A 16 2.92 22.63 3.00
CA ALA A 16 3.40 21.30 2.70
C ALA A 16 2.25 20.29 2.71
N HIS A 17 1.34 20.35 3.69
CA HIS A 17 0.15 19.50 3.74
C HIS A 17 -0.72 19.69 2.49
N LYS A 18 -1.10 20.93 2.17
CA LYS A 18 -1.91 21.25 0.98
C LYS A 18 -1.21 20.85 -0.33
N TYR A 19 0.12 20.97 -0.40
CA TYR A 19 0.89 20.57 -1.60
C TYR A 19 0.94 19.05 -1.76
N GLY A 20 1.00 18.30 -0.68
CA GLY A 20 0.81 16.86 -0.70
C GLY A 20 -0.50 16.46 -1.38
N GLU A 21 -1.59 17.18 -1.11
CA GLU A 21 -2.93 16.88 -1.64
C GLU A 21 -3.22 17.49 -3.02
N GLY A 22 -2.57 18.59 -3.39
CA GLY A 22 -2.86 19.32 -4.62
C GLY A 22 -1.64 19.91 -5.32
N SER A 23 -1.85 20.37 -6.56
CA SER A 23 -0.79 21.09 -7.29
C SER A 23 -0.51 22.46 -6.64
N ALA A 24 0.70 23.01 -6.84
CA ALA A 24 1.05 24.36 -6.37
C ALA A 24 0.08 25.44 -6.87
N ILE A 25 -0.53 25.25 -8.05
CA ILE A 25 -1.57 26.15 -8.58
C ILE A 25 -2.83 26.06 -7.71
N ARG A 26 -3.31 24.85 -7.40
CA ARG A 26 -4.48 24.66 -6.54
C ARG A 26 -4.27 25.22 -5.14
N VAL A 27 -3.09 24.98 -4.56
CA VAL A 27 -2.72 25.54 -3.24
C VAL A 27 -2.74 27.07 -3.26
N ARG A 28 -2.16 27.68 -4.30
CA ARG A 28 -2.19 29.13 -4.48
C ARG A 28 -3.62 29.68 -4.57
N GLU A 29 -4.47 29.04 -5.39
CA GLU A 29 -5.87 29.47 -5.54
C GLU A 29 -6.68 29.29 -4.25
N ASP A 30 -6.49 28.19 -3.53
CA ASP A 30 -7.12 27.97 -2.24
C ASP A 30 -6.72 29.05 -1.21
N LEU A 31 -5.44 29.37 -1.13
CA LEU A 31 -4.96 30.44 -0.25
C LEU A 31 -5.50 31.82 -0.63
N ARG A 32 -5.63 32.09 -1.92
CA ARG A 32 -6.22 33.34 -2.42
C ARG A 32 -7.70 33.44 -2.06
N LEU A 33 -8.48 32.38 -2.35
CA LEU A 33 -9.94 32.40 -2.21
C LEU A 33 -10.40 32.27 -0.75
N ASN A 34 -9.78 31.34 -0.01
CA ASN A 34 -10.26 30.97 1.32
C ASN A 34 -9.50 31.64 2.47
N HIS A 35 -8.30 32.16 2.20
CA HIS A 35 -7.43 32.72 3.24
C HIS A 35 -6.98 34.16 2.92
N ASN A 36 -7.48 34.77 1.83
CA ASN A 36 -7.10 36.10 1.36
C ASN A 36 -5.58 36.33 1.30
N ARG A 37 -4.83 35.29 0.86
CA ARG A 37 -3.37 35.34 0.73
C ARG A 37 -2.95 35.15 -0.71
N VAL A 38 -2.23 36.13 -1.25
CA VAL A 38 -1.65 36.10 -2.58
C VAL A 38 -0.17 35.72 -2.46
N ILE A 39 0.19 34.53 -2.97
CA ILE A 39 1.56 34.02 -2.99
C ILE A 39 1.95 33.51 -4.38
N ALA A 40 3.24 33.49 -4.67
CA ALA A 40 3.75 32.95 -5.92
C ALA A 40 3.68 31.41 -5.93
N LYS A 41 3.40 30.81 -7.09
CA LYS A 41 3.44 29.35 -7.27
C LYS A 41 4.79 28.75 -6.88
N ALA A 42 5.88 29.40 -7.29
CA ALA A 42 7.24 28.96 -6.95
C ALA A 42 7.49 28.93 -5.43
N TYR A 43 6.94 29.90 -4.69
CA TYR A 43 7.07 29.93 -3.23
C TYR A 43 6.42 28.71 -2.56
N VAL A 44 5.20 28.32 -2.99
CA VAL A 44 4.55 27.09 -2.50
C VAL A 44 5.46 25.90 -2.70
N GLN A 45 6.04 25.77 -3.89
CA GLN A 45 6.90 24.64 -4.27
C GLN A 45 8.19 24.63 -3.43
N THR A 46 8.88 25.77 -3.35
CA THR A 46 10.13 25.91 -2.55
C THR A 46 9.92 25.53 -1.08
N VAL A 47 8.82 25.96 -0.47
CA VAL A 47 8.52 25.62 0.92
C VAL A 47 8.22 24.13 1.08
N ALA A 48 7.40 23.56 0.16
CA ALA A 48 7.07 22.14 0.20
C ALA A 48 8.30 21.25 -0.03
N ASP A 49 9.18 21.64 -0.97
CA ASP A 49 10.44 20.94 -1.26
C ASP A 49 11.37 20.97 -0.02
N ALA A 50 11.46 22.10 0.68
CA ALA A 50 12.26 22.22 1.88
C ALA A 50 11.73 21.35 3.03
N VAL A 51 10.42 21.31 3.24
CA VAL A 51 9.79 20.44 4.25
C VAL A 51 10.01 18.97 3.91
N ALA A 52 9.78 18.59 2.65
CA ALA A 52 9.98 17.21 2.21
C ALA A 52 11.44 16.77 2.27
N ALA A 53 12.39 17.64 1.97
CA ALA A 53 13.82 17.34 2.12
C ALA A 53 14.16 16.97 3.56
N VAL A 54 13.64 17.73 4.53
CA VAL A 54 13.80 17.39 5.97
C VAL A 54 13.12 16.06 6.29
N ALA A 55 11.88 15.86 5.84
CA ALA A 55 11.14 14.62 6.08
C ALA A 55 11.91 13.40 5.54
N MET A 56 12.41 13.46 4.29
CA MET A 56 13.16 12.37 3.66
C MET A 56 14.46 12.04 4.42
N VAL A 57 15.23 13.05 4.83
CA VAL A 57 16.49 12.85 5.59
C VAL A 57 16.20 12.28 6.98
N LYS A 58 15.13 12.73 7.64
CA LYS A 58 14.79 12.34 9.00
C LYS A 58 13.93 11.07 9.09
N GLU A 59 13.33 10.61 8.00
CA GLU A 59 12.50 9.41 7.95
C GLU A 59 13.25 8.16 8.47
N GLU A 60 14.54 8.06 8.20
CA GLU A 60 15.39 6.98 8.70
C GLU A 60 15.90 7.18 10.14
N GLN A 61 15.97 8.42 10.61
CA GLN A 61 16.56 8.79 11.91
C GLN A 61 15.52 8.98 13.01
N TRP A 62 14.34 9.50 12.66
CA TRP A 62 13.30 9.77 13.63
C TRP A 62 12.40 8.57 13.84
N SER A 63 12.09 8.28 15.09
CA SER A 63 11.05 7.33 15.45
C SER A 63 9.74 8.08 15.68
N TYR A 64 8.66 7.50 15.19
CA TYR A 64 7.31 7.94 15.48
C TYR A 64 6.63 6.90 16.37
N GLN A 65 5.86 7.38 17.33
CA GLN A 65 5.09 6.52 18.19
C GLN A 65 3.76 6.19 17.53
N VAL A 66 3.29 4.97 17.72
CA VAL A 66 1.91 4.62 17.42
C VAL A 66 1.02 5.40 18.39
N PRO A 67 -0.07 6.02 17.94
CA PRO A 67 -1.01 6.68 18.84
C PRO A 67 -1.62 5.68 19.84
N ASP A 68 -2.20 6.17 20.92
CA ASP A 68 -2.95 5.35 21.87
C ASP A 68 -4.08 4.62 21.12
N LEU A 69 -4.17 3.31 21.33
CA LEU A 69 -5.12 2.43 20.68
C LEU A 69 -6.22 2.01 21.65
N GLU A 70 -7.42 1.78 21.11
CA GLU A 70 -8.60 1.39 21.90
C GLU A 70 -8.57 -0.07 22.35
N ALA A 71 -7.70 -0.90 21.77
CA ALA A 71 -7.57 -2.33 22.08
C ALA A 71 -6.13 -2.80 21.94
N ASP A 72 -5.85 -3.98 22.51
CA ASP A 72 -4.55 -4.65 22.44
C ASP A 72 -4.26 -5.12 21.01
N VAL A 73 -3.02 -4.92 20.57
CA VAL A 73 -2.56 -5.36 19.25
C VAL A 73 -2.13 -6.83 19.34
N THR A 74 -2.79 -7.67 18.56
CA THR A 74 -2.45 -9.11 18.45
C THR A 74 -1.79 -9.46 17.12
N THR A 75 -2.03 -8.65 16.07
CA THR A 75 -1.49 -8.91 14.74
C THR A 75 -0.93 -7.64 14.09
N ILE A 76 0.26 -7.78 13.50
CA ILE A 76 0.90 -6.77 12.66
C ILE A 76 0.81 -7.27 11.21
N GLY A 77 -0.07 -6.67 10.41
CA GLY A 77 -0.20 -6.96 8.98
C GLY A 77 0.77 -6.11 8.16
N VAL A 78 1.63 -6.76 7.37
CA VAL A 78 2.58 -6.11 6.47
C VAL A 78 2.15 -6.34 5.02
N GLY A 79 1.80 -5.28 4.32
CA GLY A 79 1.42 -5.31 2.91
C GLY A 79 2.39 -4.54 2.04
N ILE A 80 2.67 -5.04 0.84
CA ILE A 80 3.53 -4.39 -0.15
C ILE A 80 2.88 -4.50 -1.51
N ASP A 81 2.80 -3.37 -2.21
CA ASP A 81 2.33 -3.32 -3.60
C ASP A 81 3.02 -2.20 -4.37
N GLY A 82 2.93 -2.24 -5.69
CA GLY A 82 3.49 -1.26 -6.58
C GLY A 82 2.46 -0.64 -7.51
N THR A 83 2.62 0.63 -7.81
CA THR A 83 1.76 1.35 -8.74
C THR A 83 2.56 1.98 -9.87
N ALA A 84 2.24 1.58 -11.09
CA ALA A 84 2.85 2.15 -12.29
C ALA A 84 2.46 3.64 -12.46
N ARG A 85 3.46 4.46 -12.80
CA ARG A 85 3.30 5.90 -13.06
C ARG A 85 4.26 6.36 -14.15
N LEU A 86 3.86 7.44 -14.85
CA LEU A 86 4.65 7.99 -15.95
C LEU A 86 5.69 8.99 -15.44
N MET A 87 6.97 8.68 -15.70
CA MET A 87 8.10 9.55 -15.42
C MET A 87 8.48 10.37 -16.65
N CYS A 88 9.15 11.51 -16.46
CA CYS A 88 9.56 12.39 -17.56
C CYS A 88 10.64 11.76 -18.45
N GLN A 89 11.56 11.00 -17.88
CA GLN A 89 12.72 10.46 -18.59
C GLN A 89 12.64 8.95 -18.80
N ASP A 90 12.10 8.22 -17.81
CA ASP A 90 12.18 6.74 -17.75
C ASP A 90 10.90 6.02 -18.21
N GLY A 91 9.91 6.75 -18.76
CA GLY A 91 8.63 6.14 -19.13
C GLY A 91 7.83 5.65 -17.92
N TRP A 92 7.15 4.52 -18.06
CA TRP A 92 6.37 3.92 -16.97
C TRP A 92 7.29 3.23 -15.95
N ARG A 93 7.15 3.63 -14.69
CA ARG A 93 7.90 3.09 -13.55
C ARG A 93 6.96 2.79 -12.40
N GLU A 94 7.35 1.83 -11.56
CA GLU A 94 6.56 1.42 -10.39
C GLU A 94 6.99 2.20 -9.15
N ALA A 95 6.06 2.97 -8.57
CA ALA A 95 6.21 3.53 -7.22
C ALA A 95 5.75 2.50 -6.20
N MET A 96 6.56 2.23 -5.19
CA MET A 96 6.26 1.26 -4.15
C MET A 96 5.48 1.87 -3.00
N VAL A 97 4.51 1.13 -2.50
CA VAL A 97 3.75 1.45 -1.29
C VAL A 97 3.78 0.25 -0.35
N GLY A 98 4.08 0.49 0.90
CA GLY A 98 3.99 -0.47 1.99
C GLY A 98 3.01 0.00 3.05
N THR A 99 2.35 -0.94 3.67
CA THR A 99 1.47 -0.70 4.82
C THR A 99 1.89 -1.59 5.98
N ILE A 100 1.89 -1.02 7.18
CA ILE A 100 2.03 -1.76 8.42
C ILE A 100 0.77 -1.46 9.21
N SER A 101 -0.11 -2.44 9.30
CA SER A 101 -1.43 -2.32 9.92
C SER A 101 -1.50 -3.12 11.21
N LEU A 102 -2.09 -2.55 12.25
CA LEU A 102 -2.26 -3.15 13.56
C LEU A 102 -3.70 -3.62 13.70
N TYR A 103 -3.86 -4.85 14.17
CA TYR A 103 -5.17 -5.47 14.36
C TYR A 103 -5.29 -6.01 15.78
N ASP A 104 -6.51 -5.96 16.31
CA ASP A 104 -6.87 -6.58 17.57
C ASP A 104 -7.16 -8.09 17.43
N GLN A 105 -7.61 -8.71 18.51
CA GLN A 105 -7.93 -10.14 18.57
C GLN A 105 -9.12 -10.56 17.67
N VAL A 106 -10.03 -9.63 17.35
CA VAL A 106 -11.19 -9.93 16.49
C VAL A 106 -10.95 -9.58 15.02
N GLY A 107 -9.74 -9.10 14.70
CA GLY A 107 -9.33 -8.73 13.33
C GLY A 107 -9.77 -7.31 12.93
N GLU A 108 -10.19 -6.48 13.88
CA GLU A 108 -10.45 -5.06 13.65
C GLU A 108 -9.12 -4.32 13.47
N ARG A 109 -9.08 -3.46 12.47
CA ARG A 109 -7.89 -2.68 12.18
C ARG A 109 -7.83 -1.40 13.02
N LEU A 110 -6.89 -1.33 13.94
CA LEU A 110 -6.72 -0.22 14.88
C LEU A 110 -5.92 0.94 14.30
N HIS A 111 -4.87 0.64 13.51
CA HIS A 111 -3.97 1.67 12.98
C HIS A 111 -3.30 1.22 11.68
N THR A 112 -2.87 2.16 10.85
CA THR A 112 -2.04 1.87 9.67
C THR A 112 -0.97 2.95 9.47
N THR A 113 0.25 2.50 9.30
CA THR A 113 1.40 3.30 8.88
C THR A 113 1.66 3.07 7.39
N TYR A 114 1.88 4.15 6.66
CA TYR A 114 2.17 4.12 5.23
C TYR A 114 3.64 4.43 4.95
N ILE A 115 4.27 3.62 4.12
CA ILE A 115 5.62 3.82 3.61
C ILE A 115 5.54 3.92 2.10
N GLY A 116 6.23 4.89 1.51
CA GLY A 116 6.27 5.07 0.07
C GLY A 116 7.68 5.37 -0.40
N ALA A 117 7.99 4.94 -1.61
CA ALA A 117 9.21 5.33 -2.30
C ALA A 117 8.93 5.61 -3.78
N THR A 118 9.67 6.56 -4.34
CA THR A 118 9.70 6.81 -5.78
C THR A 118 10.23 5.59 -6.52
N PRO A 119 9.91 5.49 -7.81
CA PRO A 119 10.49 4.45 -8.65
C PRO A 119 12.01 4.47 -8.60
N GLU A 120 12.59 3.37 -8.18
CA GLU A 120 14.03 3.13 -8.16
C GLU A 120 14.36 1.74 -8.69
N TYR A 121 15.58 1.54 -9.17
CA TYR A 121 16.06 0.22 -9.55
C TYR A 121 16.32 -0.62 -8.29
N GLY A 122 15.76 -1.83 -8.24
CA GLY A 122 15.99 -2.79 -7.15
C GLY A 122 15.21 -2.52 -5.87
N LYS A 123 14.45 -1.43 -5.78
CA LYS A 123 13.58 -1.11 -4.63
C LYS A 123 14.31 -1.00 -3.27
N ASN A 124 15.60 -0.73 -3.27
CA ASN A 124 16.46 -0.80 -2.08
C ASN A 124 16.04 0.19 -0.99
N THR A 125 15.79 1.45 -1.35
CA THR A 125 15.35 2.48 -0.40
C THR A 125 14.01 2.12 0.23
N PHE A 126 13.08 1.62 -0.59
CA PHE A 126 11.78 1.16 -0.11
C PHE A 126 11.92 0.02 0.91
N PHE A 127 12.65 -1.02 0.59
CA PHE A 127 12.83 -2.17 1.49
C PHE A 127 13.57 -1.80 2.77
N LYS A 128 14.58 -0.92 2.68
CA LYS A 128 15.28 -0.40 3.87
C LYS A 128 14.33 0.33 4.82
N ARG A 129 13.46 1.21 4.30
CA ARG A 129 12.46 1.92 5.08
C ARG A 129 11.44 0.99 5.71
N MET A 130 10.93 0.03 4.92
CA MET A 130 9.99 -0.98 5.41
C MET A 130 10.60 -1.81 6.54
N SER A 131 11.83 -2.31 6.38
CA SER A 131 12.53 -3.09 7.41
C SER A 131 12.70 -2.30 8.72
N ALA A 132 13.12 -1.05 8.61
CA ALA A 132 13.31 -0.17 9.77
C ALA A 132 11.97 0.07 10.51
N GLU A 133 10.90 0.29 9.77
CA GLU A 133 9.59 0.56 10.35
C GLU A 133 8.97 -0.71 10.97
N ILE A 134 9.06 -1.85 10.29
CA ILE A 134 8.62 -3.14 10.84
C ILE A 134 9.34 -3.43 12.17
N ALA A 135 10.65 -3.19 12.24
CA ALA A 135 11.43 -3.38 13.45
C ALA A 135 10.94 -2.47 14.60
N LYS A 136 10.66 -1.18 14.33
CA LYS A 136 10.14 -0.23 15.33
C LYS A 136 8.78 -0.65 15.85
N VAL A 137 7.85 -0.98 14.94
CA VAL A 137 6.50 -1.40 15.33
C VAL A 137 6.53 -2.72 16.08
N SER A 138 7.35 -3.68 15.66
CA SER A 138 7.51 -4.97 16.35
C SER A 138 8.10 -4.79 17.76
N ALA A 139 8.99 -3.82 17.97
CA ALA A 139 9.52 -3.51 19.30
C ALA A 139 8.44 -2.93 20.23
N SER A 140 7.48 -2.19 19.68
CA SER A 140 6.34 -1.66 20.46
C SER A 140 5.29 -2.73 20.80
N PHE A 141 5.17 -3.78 19.96
CA PHE A 141 4.20 -4.87 20.13
C PHE A 141 4.89 -6.23 19.99
N PRO A 142 5.73 -6.61 20.98
CA PRO A 142 6.62 -7.79 20.85
C PRO A 142 5.88 -9.14 20.83
N THR A 143 4.65 -9.18 21.32
CA THR A 143 3.81 -10.38 21.35
C THR A 143 2.90 -10.52 20.13
N ALA A 144 2.78 -9.48 19.30
CA ALA A 144 1.91 -9.48 18.14
C ALA A 144 2.51 -10.33 17.01
N MET A 145 1.68 -11.20 16.41
CA MET A 145 2.06 -12.02 15.26
C MET A 145 2.27 -11.14 14.01
N LYS A 146 3.37 -11.36 13.30
CA LYS A 146 3.67 -10.65 12.04
C LYS A 146 3.18 -11.46 10.84
N VAL A 147 2.27 -10.86 10.07
CA VAL A 147 1.63 -11.48 8.90
C VAL A 147 1.94 -10.66 7.65
N GLY A 148 2.52 -11.30 6.63
CA GLY A 148 2.75 -10.69 5.33
C GLY A 148 1.63 -11.03 4.35
N VAL A 149 1.07 -10.03 3.67
CA VAL A 149 0.03 -10.22 2.65
C VAL A 149 0.48 -9.58 1.34
N ALA A 150 0.47 -10.34 0.23
CA ALA A 150 0.85 -9.84 -1.10
C ALA A 150 0.18 -10.62 -2.23
N ASP A 151 0.28 -10.08 -3.46
CA ASP A 151 -0.32 -10.58 -4.71
C ASP A 151 0.39 -11.76 -5.37
N GLY A 152 1.53 -12.18 -4.87
CA GLY A 152 2.30 -13.32 -5.41
C GLY A 152 3.58 -12.93 -6.14
N ALA A 153 3.94 -11.65 -6.22
CA ALA A 153 5.21 -11.22 -6.81
C ALA A 153 6.42 -11.73 -6.00
N LYS A 154 7.34 -12.44 -6.69
CA LYS A 154 8.49 -13.10 -6.04
C LYS A 154 9.35 -12.16 -5.18
N THR A 155 9.59 -10.94 -5.65
CA THR A 155 10.38 -9.94 -4.93
C THR A 155 9.72 -9.51 -3.61
N ASN A 156 8.38 -9.41 -3.61
CA ASN A 156 7.62 -9.08 -2.42
C ASN A 156 7.71 -10.22 -1.39
N TRP A 157 7.57 -11.47 -1.84
CA TRP A 157 7.72 -12.64 -0.98
C TRP A 157 9.12 -12.79 -0.39
N SER A 158 10.16 -12.55 -1.19
CA SER A 158 11.55 -12.61 -0.69
C SER A 158 11.78 -11.63 0.46
N PHE A 159 11.12 -10.48 0.45
CA PHE A 159 11.17 -9.52 1.54
C PHE A 159 10.27 -9.94 2.73
N LEU A 160 9.00 -10.26 2.47
CA LEU A 160 8.03 -10.58 3.53
C LEU A 160 8.44 -11.80 4.35
N THR A 161 8.99 -12.83 3.73
CA THR A 161 9.47 -14.06 4.41
C THR A 161 10.55 -13.76 5.45
N GLN A 162 11.34 -12.72 5.25
CA GLN A 162 12.38 -12.32 6.22
C GLN A 162 11.85 -11.53 7.41
N HIS A 163 10.66 -10.93 7.27
CA HIS A 163 10.11 -9.98 8.24
C HIS A 163 8.82 -10.43 8.91
N THR A 164 8.21 -11.52 8.42
CA THR A 164 6.91 -11.99 8.90
C THR A 164 6.92 -13.49 9.21
N GLU A 165 6.13 -13.89 10.16
CA GLU A 165 6.01 -15.29 10.63
C GLU A 165 5.06 -16.10 9.76
N ARG A 166 4.05 -15.42 9.21
CA ARG A 166 3.08 -16.02 8.27
C ARG A 166 3.01 -15.22 7.00
N GLN A 167 2.82 -15.90 5.87
CA GLN A 167 2.63 -15.34 4.56
C GLN A 167 1.27 -15.79 4.01
N ILE A 168 0.48 -14.83 3.57
CA ILE A 168 -0.88 -15.05 3.06
C ILE A 168 -0.96 -14.44 1.67
N LEU A 169 -1.28 -15.27 0.68
CA LEU A 169 -1.58 -14.77 -0.66
C LEU A 169 -2.88 -13.95 -0.61
N ASP A 170 -2.92 -12.85 -1.33
CA ASP A 170 -4.14 -12.04 -1.41
C ASP A 170 -5.33 -12.88 -1.90
N PHE A 171 -6.35 -12.99 -1.05
CA PHE A 171 -7.58 -13.72 -1.35
C PHE A 171 -8.33 -13.11 -2.54
N TYR A 172 -8.40 -11.78 -2.63
CA TYR A 172 -9.14 -11.12 -3.70
C TYR A 172 -8.46 -11.31 -5.04
N HIS A 173 -7.13 -11.27 -5.07
CA HIS A 173 -6.37 -11.57 -6.28
C HIS A 173 -6.54 -13.03 -6.72
N ALA A 174 -6.56 -13.98 -5.78
CA ALA A 174 -6.92 -15.37 -6.08
C ALA A 174 -8.35 -15.52 -6.61
N ALA A 175 -9.32 -14.77 -6.07
CA ALA A 175 -10.70 -14.75 -6.52
C ALA A 175 -10.87 -14.16 -7.94
N GLU A 176 -10.01 -13.23 -8.36
CA GLU A 176 -9.97 -12.75 -9.77
C GLU A 176 -9.64 -13.86 -10.75
N TYR A 177 -8.72 -14.76 -10.41
CA TYR A 177 -8.44 -15.95 -11.21
C TYR A 177 -9.65 -16.88 -11.28
N LEU A 178 -10.39 -17.07 -10.17
CA LEU A 178 -11.65 -17.84 -10.18
C LEU A 178 -12.72 -17.17 -11.04
N THR A 179 -12.80 -15.84 -11.04
CA THR A 179 -13.69 -15.09 -11.93
C THR A 179 -13.35 -15.39 -13.41
N ASN A 180 -12.08 -15.38 -13.77
CA ASN A 180 -11.64 -15.73 -15.11
C ASN A 180 -11.98 -17.18 -15.51
N VAL A 181 -11.90 -18.12 -14.55
CA VAL A 181 -12.34 -19.52 -14.75
C VAL A 181 -13.85 -19.59 -14.97
N ALA A 182 -14.63 -18.93 -14.13
CA ALA A 182 -16.10 -18.88 -14.23
C ALA A 182 -16.55 -18.29 -15.59
N ASP A 183 -15.92 -17.20 -16.02
CA ASP A 183 -16.19 -16.56 -17.31
C ASP A 183 -15.84 -17.49 -18.48
N ALA A 184 -14.76 -18.23 -18.38
CA ALA A 184 -14.35 -19.16 -19.42
C ALA A 184 -15.25 -20.41 -19.47
N GLN A 185 -15.59 -20.99 -18.31
CA GLN A 185 -16.35 -22.24 -18.25
C GLN A 185 -17.85 -22.04 -18.50
N PHE A 186 -18.42 -20.94 -18.02
CA PHE A 186 -19.86 -20.68 -18.03
C PHE A 186 -20.24 -19.44 -18.86
N ALA A 187 -19.54 -19.20 -19.97
CA ALA A 187 -19.69 -17.99 -20.79
C ALA A 187 -21.12 -17.71 -21.25
N ARG A 188 -21.95 -18.76 -21.44
CA ARG A 188 -23.34 -18.66 -21.94
C ARG A 188 -24.40 -18.83 -20.85
N ASP A 189 -24.00 -19.12 -19.60
CA ASP A 189 -24.90 -19.34 -18.49
C ASP A 189 -24.51 -18.47 -17.29
N LEU A 190 -25.08 -17.28 -17.24
CA LEU A 190 -24.81 -16.29 -16.18
C LEU A 190 -25.20 -16.81 -14.79
N LYS A 191 -26.24 -17.66 -14.70
CA LYS A 191 -26.68 -18.22 -13.40
C LYS A 191 -25.67 -19.25 -12.90
N ALA A 192 -25.29 -20.19 -13.72
CA ALA A 192 -24.27 -21.19 -13.38
C ALA A 192 -22.90 -20.52 -13.07
N ARG A 193 -22.52 -19.49 -13.85
CA ARG A 193 -21.32 -18.70 -13.60
C ARG A 193 -21.28 -18.10 -12.22
N LYS A 194 -22.34 -17.39 -11.83
CA LYS A 194 -22.45 -16.74 -10.51
C LYS A 194 -22.46 -17.76 -9.38
N GLN A 195 -23.23 -18.84 -9.56
CA GLN A 195 -23.30 -19.91 -8.57
C GLN A 195 -21.93 -20.54 -8.33
N TRP A 196 -21.27 -21.01 -9.41
CA TRP A 196 -19.96 -21.64 -9.30
C TRP A 196 -18.93 -20.70 -8.66
N LEU A 197 -18.90 -19.42 -9.05
CA LEU A 197 -17.97 -18.45 -8.48
C LEU A 197 -18.17 -18.24 -6.98
N ASN A 198 -19.44 -18.13 -6.54
CA ASN A 198 -19.76 -17.99 -5.11
C ASN A 198 -19.33 -19.23 -4.33
N ASP A 199 -19.64 -20.44 -4.85
CA ASP A 199 -19.25 -21.69 -4.22
C ASP A 199 -17.72 -21.86 -4.17
N ALA A 200 -17.03 -21.53 -5.27
CA ALA A 200 -15.58 -21.57 -5.35
C ALA A 200 -14.90 -20.60 -4.36
N CYS A 201 -15.38 -19.36 -4.26
CA CYS A 201 -14.88 -18.40 -3.27
C CYS A 201 -15.17 -18.85 -1.83
N SER A 202 -16.33 -19.43 -1.58
CA SER A 202 -16.67 -20.00 -0.27
C SER A 202 -15.77 -21.18 0.10
N HIS A 203 -15.56 -22.12 -0.83
CA HIS A 203 -14.63 -23.22 -0.62
C HIS A 203 -13.21 -22.72 -0.38
N LEU A 204 -12.74 -21.78 -1.19
CA LEU A 204 -11.40 -21.21 -1.05
C LEU A 204 -11.20 -20.60 0.35
N LYS A 205 -12.21 -19.88 0.85
CA LYS A 205 -12.11 -19.12 2.09
C LYS A 205 -12.29 -19.97 3.35
N HIS A 206 -13.22 -20.96 3.30
CA HIS A 206 -13.70 -21.63 4.52
C HIS A 206 -13.37 -23.13 4.58
N HIS A 207 -12.91 -23.73 3.49
CA HIS A 207 -12.60 -25.15 3.49
C HIS A 207 -11.09 -25.40 3.57
N PRO A 208 -10.58 -26.21 4.52
CA PRO A 208 -9.13 -26.46 4.68
C PRO A 208 -8.43 -26.97 3.42
N LEU A 209 -9.13 -27.75 2.59
CA LEU A 209 -8.66 -28.26 1.30
C LEU A 209 -9.20 -27.44 0.10
N GLY A 210 -9.66 -26.21 0.35
CA GLY A 210 -10.26 -25.36 -0.68
C GLY A 210 -9.40 -25.22 -1.95
N PRO A 211 -8.11 -24.87 -1.84
CA PRO A 211 -7.24 -24.75 -3.01
C PRO A 211 -7.10 -26.05 -3.80
N GLN A 212 -7.00 -27.22 -3.12
CA GLN A 212 -6.92 -28.53 -3.76
C GLN A 212 -8.17 -28.86 -4.56
N ILE A 213 -9.34 -28.67 -3.94
CA ILE A 213 -10.65 -28.91 -4.58
C ILE A 213 -10.77 -28.07 -5.86
N LEU A 214 -10.37 -26.81 -5.81
CA LEU A 214 -10.44 -25.91 -6.96
C LEU A 214 -9.43 -26.28 -8.05
N ILE A 215 -8.24 -26.72 -7.69
CA ILE A 215 -7.25 -27.26 -8.63
C ILE A 215 -7.82 -28.47 -9.37
N GLU A 216 -8.44 -29.40 -8.67
CA GLU A 216 -9.07 -30.58 -9.27
C GLU A 216 -10.23 -30.20 -10.19
N GLN A 217 -11.09 -29.27 -9.77
CA GLN A 217 -12.18 -28.77 -10.63
C GLN A 217 -11.64 -28.12 -11.92
N MET A 218 -10.61 -27.26 -11.82
CA MET A 218 -9.99 -26.64 -13.00
C MET A 218 -9.35 -27.68 -13.94
N GLN A 219 -8.75 -28.73 -13.40
CA GLN A 219 -8.21 -29.84 -14.19
C GLN A 219 -9.34 -30.59 -14.94
N ASN A 220 -10.45 -30.89 -14.26
CA ASN A 220 -11.61 -31.52 -14.86
C ASN A 220 -12.24 -30.65 -15.96
N PHE A 221 -12.28 -29.32 -15.78
CA PHE A 221 -12.72 -28.42 -16.85
C PHE A 221 -11.83 -28.49 -18.09
N LEU A 222 -10.52 -28.62 -17.93
CA LEU A 222 -9.58 -28.71 -19.04
C LEU A 222 -9.64 -30.08 -19.81
N THR A 223 -10.05 -31.17 -19.13
CA THR A 223 -10.20 -32.49 -19.73
C THR A 223 -11.56 -32.67 -20.40
N SER A 224 -12.56 -31.94 -20.00
CA SER A 224 -13.92 -31.99 -20.57
C SER A 224 -13.92 -31.53 -22.05
N GLN A 225 -14.49 -32.34 -22.96
CA GLN A 225 -14.59 -32.00 -24.38
C GLN A 225 -15.60 -30.90 -24.72
N LYS A 226 -16.43 -30.47 -23.77
CA LYS A 226 -17.51 -29.48 -23.94
C LYS A 226 -17.08 -28.02 -23.88
N LEU A 227 -15.79 -27.73 -23.85
CA LEU A 227 -15.29 -26.35 -23.73
C LEU A 227 -15.40 -25.60 -25.06
N ALA A 228 -16.34 -24.66 -25.12
CA ALA A 228 -16.46 -23.65 -26.18
C ALA A 228 -15.64 -22.36 -25.92
N ALA A 229 -14.83 -22.32 -24.87
CA ALA A 229 -14.20 -21.11 -24.33
C ALA A 229 -12.67 -21.19 -24.25
N PRO A 230 -11.96 -20.06 -24.17
CA PRO A 230 -10.50 -20.04 -24.21
C PRO A 230 -9.92 -20.76 -22.99
N ARG A 231 -9.36 -21.94 -23.23
CA ARG A 231 -8.67 -22.78 -22.23
C ARG A 231 -7.52 -22.07 -21.52
N ASP A 232 -7.00 -21.02 -22.12
CA ASP A 232 -5.82 -20.30 -21.61
C ASP A 232 -6.09 -19.61 -20.27
N LYS A 233 -7.30 -19.07 -20.05
CA LYS A 233 -7.68 -18.49 -18.76
C LYS A 233 -7.71 -19.54 -17.64
N ILE A 234 -8.26 -20.73 -17.92
CA ILE A 234 -8.31 -21.82 -16.94
C ILE A 234 -6.90 -22.37 -16.67
N LYS A 235 -6.05 -22.50 -17.69
CA LYS A 235 -4.65 -22.91 -17.53
C LYS A 235 -3.85 -21.93 -16.70
N ALA A 236 -4.04 -20.62 -16.93
CA ALA A 236 -3.38 -19.58 -16.16
C ALA A 236 -3.77 -19.65 -14.67
N ALA A 237 -5.08 -19.77 -14.38
CA ALA A 237 -5.59 -19.92 -13.02
C ALA A 237 -5.05 -21.21 -12.35
N LEU A 238 -5.09 -22.34 -13.06
CA LEU A 238 -4.56 -23.61 -12.56
C LEU A 238 -3.07 -23.52 -12.22
N THR A 239 -2.28 -22.89 -13.07
CA THR A 239 -0.85 -22.67 -12.83
C THR A 239 -0.62 -21.79 -11.63
N TYR A 240 -1.37 -20.69 -11.52
CA TYR A 240 -1.30 -19.78 -10.38
C TYR A 240 -1.62 -20.49 -9.06
N PHE A 241 -2.75 -21.22 -9.01
CA PHE A 241 -3.16 -21.96 -7.82
C PHE A 241 -2.13 -23.02 -7.41
N LYS A 242 -1.61 -23.80 -8.37
CA LYS A 242 -0.57 -24.81 -8.08
C LYS A 242 0.70 -24.19 -7.51
N ASN A 243 1.13 -23.06 -8.05
CA ASN A 243 2.36 -22.41 -7.64
C ASN A 243 2.26 -21.71 -6.27
N GLN A 244 1.05 -21.26 -5.91
CA GLN A 244 0.81 -20.46 -4.71
C GLN A 244 0.02 -21.20 -3.62
N GLN A 245 -0.31 -22.47 -3.83
CA GLN A 245 -1.17 -23.26 -2.94
C GLN A 245 -0.76 -23.21 -1.46
N SER A 246 0.54 -23.24 -1.19
CA SER A 246 1.07 -23.22 0.18
C SER A 246 0.75 -21.93 0.94
N LEU A 247 0.48 -20.83 0.22
CA LEU A 247 0.14 -19.51 0.76
C LEU A 247 -1.37 -19.27 0.86
N MET A 248 -2.20 -20.24 0.44
CA MET A 248 -3.66 -20.15 0.38
C MET A 248 -4.36 -20.88 1.56
N LYS A 249 -3.79 -20.82 2.76
CA LYS A 249 -4.39 -21.44 3.95
C LYS A 249 -5.50 -20.56 4.55
N TYR A 250 -6.43 -20.08 3.71
CA TYR A 250 -7.39 -19.07 4.12
C TYR A 250 -8.33 -19.52 5.23
N ALA A 251 -8.78 -20.77 5.26
CA ALA A 251 -9.65 -21.27 6.33
C ALA A 251 -8.99 -21.16 7.71
N GLU A 252 -7.74 -21.59 7.82
CA GLU A 252 -6.94 -21.46 9.05
C GLU A 252 -6.76 -19.99 9.46
N HIS A 253 -6.43 -19.13 8.48
CA HIS A 253 -6.19 -17.72 8.74
C HIS A 253 -7.48 -16.97 9.09
N PHE A 254 -8.60 -17.35 8.47
CA PHE A 254 -9.92 -16.78 8.76
C PHE A 254 -10.38 -17.09 10.18
N GLU A 255 -10.20 -18.32 10.63
CA GLU A 255 -10.53 -18.74 12.01
C GLU A 255 -9.68 -18.00 13.06
N GLN A 256 -8.48 -17.55 12.68
CA GLN A 256 -7.57 -16.78 13.54
C GLN A 256 -7.78 -15.25 13.40
N ASN A 257 -8.77 -14.80 12.69
CA ASN A 257 -9.06 -13.38 12.42
C ASN A 257 -7.88 -12.62 11.77
N LEU A 258 -7.04 -13.32 10.98
CA LEU A 258 -5.92 -12.71 10.28
C LEU A 258 -6.38 -11.98 8.99
N PRO A 259 -5.68 -10.93 8.55
CA PRO A 259 -5.99 -10.24 7.31
C PRO A 259 -5.76 -11.16 6.09
N LEU A 260 -6.79 -11.37 5.27
CA LEU A 260 -6.74 -12.27 4.11
C LEU A 260 -6.43 -11.55 2.78
N GLY A 261 -6.39 -10.23 2.76
CA GLY A 261 -6.25 -9.48 1.51
C GLY A 261 -5.39 -8.23 1.65
N THR A 262 -4.95 -7.73 0.50
CA THR A 262 -4.15 -6.51 0.35
C THR A 262 -4.99 -5.24 0.24
N SER A 263 -6.29 -5.28 0.52
CA SER A 263 -7.21 -4.15 0.34
C SER A 263 -6.72 -2.84 0.98
N VAL A 264 -6.05 -2.93 2.14
CA VAL A 264 -5.43 -1.76 2.80
C VAL A 264 -4.28 -1.20 1.96
N THR A 265 -3.44 -2.07 1.41
CA THR A 265 -2.29 -1.68 0.58
C THR A 265 -2.73 -1.19 -0.79
N GLU A 266 -3.75 -1.81 -1.39
CA GLU A 266 -4.36 -1.33 -2.64
C GLU A 266 -5.02 0.04 -2.48
N ALA A 267 -5.76 0.24 -1.38
CA ALA A 267 -6.29 1.54 -1.03
C ALA A 267 -5.17 2.58 -0.82
N ALA A 268 -4.06 2.18 -0.20
CA ALA A 268 -2.88 3.02 -0.06
C ALA A 268 -2.24 3.36 -1.41
N CYS A 269 -2.10 2.40 -2.34
CA CYS A 269 -1.67 2.68 -3.70
C CYS A 269 -2.57 3.71 -4.40
N LYS A 270 -3.87 3.63 -4.19
CA LYS A 270 -4.82 4.60 -4.73
C LYS A 270 -4.66 5.97 -4.07
N THR A 271 -4.67 6.03 -2.73
CA THR A 271 -4.64 7.30 -1.98
C THR A 271 -3.26 7.94 -2.01
N ILE A 272 -2.19 7.22 -1.70
CA ILE A 272 -0.83 7.79 -1.61
C ILE A 272 -0.29 8.15 -3.00
N VAL A 273 -0.52 7.29 -4.01
CA VAL A 273 0.09 7.47 -5.33
C VAL A 273 -0.92 7.97 -6.37
N LYS A 274 -1.95 7.16 -6.71
CA LYS A 274 -2.78 7.41 -7.90
C LYS A 274 -3.51 8.74 -7.85
N GLN A 275 -4.16 9.08 -6.75
CA GLN A 275 -4.96 10.30 -6.60
C GLN A 275 -4.14 11.59 -6.78
N ARG A 276 -2.85 11.53 -6.58
CA ARG A 276 -1.99 12.72 -6.66
C ARG A 276 -1.00 12.68 -7.82
N LEU A 277 -0.47 11.52 -8.14
CA LEU A 277 0.62 11.38 -9.10
C LEU A 277 0.18 10.83 -10.47
N CYS A 278 -1.00 10.21 -10.56
CA CYS A 278 -1.49 9.60 -11.80
C CYS A 278 -2.71 10.33 -12.43
N CYS A 279 -2.90 11.62 -12.13
CA CYS A 279 -3.94 12.41 -12.77
C CYS A 279 -3.61 12.67 -14.24
N SER A 280 -4.65 12.95 -15.05
CA SER A 280 -4.54 13.14 -16.49
C SER A 280 -3.41 14.10 -16.89
N GLY A 281 -2.56 13.70 -17.82
CA GLY A 281 -1.47 14.49 -18.38
C GLY A 281 -0.26 14.66 -17.46
N MET A 282 -0.26 14.10 -16.26
CA MET A 282 0.88 14.26 -15.34
C MET A 282 2.05 13.35 -15.71
N LYS A 283 3.21 13.99 -15.84
CA LYS A 283 4.54 13.33 -15.87
C LYS A 283 5.38 13.91 -14.75
N TRP A 284 6.20 13.11 -14.14
CA TRP A 284 6.94 13.52 -12.97
C TRP A 284 8.44 13.35 -13.17
N LYS A 285 9.20 14.32 -12.66
CA LYS A 285 10.62 14.13 -12.34
C LYS A 285 10.72 13.35 -11.01
N GLU A 286 11.76 12.56 -10.86
CA GLU A 286 11.97 11.74 -9.66
C GLU A 286 11.90 12.56 -8.38
N ALA A 287 12.68 13.65 -8.29
CA ALA A 287 12.70 14.53 -7.13
C ALA A 287 11.31 15.08 -6.76
N GLY A 288 10.52 15.53 -7.75
CA GLY A 288 9.18 16.04 -7.48
C GLY A 288 8.20 14.96 -7.01
N ALA A 289 8.34 13.73 -7.51
CA ALA A 289 7.56 12.60 -7.04
C ALA A 289 7.95 12.21 -5.60
N ALA A 290 9.26 12.22 -5.28
CA ALA A 290 9.77 11.95 -3.93
C ALA A 290 9.20 12.92 -2.90
N VAL A 291 9.21 14.22 -3.20
CA VAL A 291 8.60 15.27 -2.37
C VAL A 291 7.15 14.95 -2.05
N VAL A 292 6.35 14.68 -3.07
CA VAL A 292 4.91 14.42 -2.89
C VAL A 292 4.69 13.14 -2.10
N LEU A 293 5.40 12.05 -2.41
CA LEU A 293 5.24 10.77 -1.71
C LEU A 293 5.64 10.89 -0.24
N SER A 294 6.75 11.56 0.08
CA SER A 294 7.19 11.78 1.46
C SER A 294 6.16 12.56 2.26
N LEU A 295 5.62 13.66 1.71
CA LEU A 295 4.59 14.43 2.38
C LEU A 295 3.30 13.64 2.60
N ARG A 296 2.87 12.85 1.60
CA ARG A 296 1.64 12.06 1.69
C ARG A 296 1.75 10.88 2.66
N THR A 297 2.83 10.11 2.62
CA THR A 297 3.01 9.02 3.59
C THR A 297 3.04 9.54 5.02
N LEU A 298 3.67 10.70 5.24
CA LEU A 298 3.73 11.33 6.55
C LEU A 298 2.35 11.84 7.00
N SER A 299 1.61 12.54 6.12
CA SER A 299 0.30 13.14 6.48
C SER A 299 -0.85 12.13 6.55
N HIS A 300 -0.78 11.04 5.80
CA HIS A 300 -1.80 9.98 5.85
C HIS A 300 -1.56 8.96 6.96
N SER A 301 -0.36 8.90 7.54
CA SER A 301 -0.11 8.08 8.73
C SER A 301 -0.54 8.85 9.97
N ILE A 302 -1.65 8.43 10.58
CA ILE A 302 -2.28 9.12 11.72
C ILE A 302 -1.24 9.37 12.84
N GLY A 303 -1.20 10.61 13.33
CA GLY A 303 -0.30 11.05 14.39
C GLY A 303 1.14 11.38 13.94
N ARG A 304 1.58 10.95 12.75
CA ARG A 304 2.96 11.21 12.28
C ARG A 304 3.18 12.64 11.83
N TRP A 305 2.20 13.25 11.21
CA TRP A 305 2.28 14.64 10.79
C TRP A 305 2.51 15.58 11.99
N GLU A 306 1.75 15.39 13.03
CA GLU A 306 1.84 16.17 14.28
C GLU A 306 3.17 15.91 14.99
N GLN A 307 3.59 14.66 15.08
CA GLN A 307 4.87 14.28 15.68
C GLN A 307 6.07 14.84 14.90
N PHE A 308 6.01 14.85 13.57
CA PHE A 308 7.03 15.47 12.73
C PHE A 308 7.18 16.96 13.06
N TRP A 309 6.08 17.68 13.13
CA TRP A 309 6.12 19.12 13.45
C TRP A 309 6.49 19.40 14.90
N SER A 310 6.09 18.58 15.86
CA SER A 310 6.60 18.67 17.24
C SER A 310 8.13 18.52 17.29
N LYS A 311 8.70 17.63 16.50
CA LYS A 311 10.16 17.47 16.41
C LYS A 311 10.81 18.69 15.73
N ILE A 312 10.18 19.27 14.73
CA ILE A 312 10.65 20.53 14.12
C ILE A 312 10.62 21.67 15.15
N ASP A 313 9.59 21.77 15.96
CA ASP A 313 9.51 22.80 17.02
C ASP A 313 10.59 22.59 18.08
N GLN A 314 10.86 21.35 18.46
CA GLN A 314 11.87 20.99 19.46
C GLN A 314 13.30 21.18 18.95
N TYR A 315 13.62 20.69 17.77
CA TYR A 315 15.01 20.64 17.25
C TYR A 315 15.35 21.76 16.26
N GLY A 316 14.34 22.49 15.80
CA GLY A 316 14.47 23.47 14.73
C GLY A 316 14.51 22.80 13.34
N PHE A 317 14.37 23.62 12.31
CA PHE A 317 14.66 23.15 10.95
C PHE A 317 16.17 22.92 10.83
N PRO A 318 16.63 21.74 10.41
CA PRO A 318 18.02 21.53 10.11
C PRO A 318 18.40 22.49 8.97
N VAL A 319 19.29 23.41 9.26
CA VAL A 319 19.92 24.24 8.23
C VAL A 319 20.89 23.31 7.50
N ALA A 320 20.80 23.25 6.18
CA ALA A 320 21.90 22.66 5.40
C ALA A 320 23.16 23.42 5.75
N ALA A 321 24.18 22.71 6.23
CA ALA A 321 25.52 23.23 6.42
C ALA A 321 26.16 23.51 5.07
#